data_69af9abed45c568ac2bd06ff139f1e7e
#
_entry.id   69af9abed45c568ac2bd06ff139f1e7e
#
_cell.length_a   1.000
_cell.length_b   1.000
_cell.length_c   1.000
_cell.angle_alpha   90.00
_cell.angle_beta   90.00
_cell.angle_gamma   90.00
#
_symmetry.space_group_name_H-M   'P 1'
#
loop_
_entity.id
_entity.type
_entity.pdbx_description
1 polymer ?
#
loop_
_entity_poly.entity_id
_entity_poly.type
_entity_poly.pdbx_seq_one_letter_code
_entity_poly.pdbx_strand_id
1 'polypeptide(L)'
;ITGMVFPVLMFPACIIYALAELLIPELARCNAAGSSHRVIYLVRRSLKVTLLYSLIFSGGMFLLSEPLCTALYNEAQIAKHLRQYSCLIPMLYCDAITDAMIKGLGQQKMSVRYNILTNILDVAFLYLLLPRYGIGGYFFSFLVTHIINFGLSYRRLLKITKLQIPWHIPIFSLACGAFAIWVSSHTQRYPVQVILYLVILFSGLTAL
;
A
#
# COMPACT_ATOMS: atom_id res chain seq x y z
N ILE A 1 -14.46 12.41 -10.29
CA ILE A 1 -13.67 11.18 -10.56
C ILE A 1 -12.95 10.72 -9.29
N THR A 2 -12.10 11.53 -8.67
CA THR A 2 -11.37 11.15 -7.44
C THR A 2 -12.31 10.78 -6.29
N GLY A 3 -13.42 11.51 -6.09
CA GLY A 3 -14.43 11.22 -5.08
C GLY A 3 -15.16 9.87 -5.25
N MET A 4 -15.11 9.27 -6.44
CA MET A 4 -15.69 7.95 -6.71
C MET A 4 -14.64 6.83 -6.58
N VAL A 5 -13.39 7.09 -6.95
CA VAL A 5 -12.30 6.09 -6.93
C VAL A 5 -11.81 5.81 -5.51
N PHE A 6 -11.59 6.87 -4.71
CA PHE A 6 -11.04 6.72 -3.35
C PHE A 6 -11.90 5.88 -2.40
N PRO A 7 -13.24 6.02 -2.33
CA PRO A 7 -14.04 5.15 -1.48
C PRO A 7 -13.88 3.67 -1.80
N VAL A 8 -13.78 3.32 -3.08
CA VAL A 8 -13.58 1.93 -3.52
C VAL A 8 -12.20 1.41 -3.07
N LEU A 9 -11.15 2.24 -3.19
CA LEU A 9 -9.79 1.88 -2.77
C LEU A 9 -9.66 1.80 -1.23
N MET A 10 -10.38 2.66 -0.50
CA MET A 10 -10.29 2.73 0.96
C MET A 10 -11.15 1.68 1.67
N PHE A 11 -12.14 1.09 0.98
CA PHE A 11 -12.96 0.04 1.59
C PHE A 11 -12.12 -1.15 2.10
N PRO A 12 -11.23 -1.77 1.31
CA PRO A 12 -10.36 -2.82 1.84
C PRO A 12 -9.29 -2.30 2.82
N ALA A 13 -8.94 -1.03 2.74
CA ALA A 13 -7.97 -0.41 3.65
C ALA A 13 -8.44 -0.40 5.11
N CYS A 14 -9.75 -0.44 5.37
CA CYS A 14 -10.31 -0.50 6.74
C CYS A 14 -9.71 -1.65 7.56
N ILE A 15 -9.45 -2.81 6.95
CA ILE A 15 -8.83 -3.96 7.62
C ILE A 15 -7.38 -3.64 7.99
N ILE A 16 -6.64 -2.97 7.11
CA ILE A 16 -5.25 -2.56 7.38
C ILE A 16 -5.19 -1.50 8.47
N TYR A 17 -6.11 -0.54 8.48
CA TYR A 17 -6.18 0.45 9.55
C TYR A 17 -6.54 -0.19 10.90
N ALA A 18 -7.49 -1.12 10.93
CA ALA A 18 -7.79 -1.88 12.15
C ALA A 18 -6.59 -2.68 12.65
N LEU A 19 -5.85 -3.33 11.74
CA LEU A 19 -4.60 -4.02 12.08
C LEU A 19 -3.54 -3.05 12.61
N ALA A 20 -3.41 -1.87 12.02
CA ALA A 20 -2.49 -0.82 12.43
C ALA A 20 -2.78 -0.36 13.87
N GLU A 21 -4.05 -0.10 14.19
CA GLU A 21 -4.49 0.31 15.54
C GLU A 21 -4.20 -0.76 16.60
N LEU A 22 -4.43 -2.04 16.28
CA LEU A 22 -4.11 -3.15 17.18
C LEU A 22 -2.60 -3.35 17.36
N LEU A 23 -1.82 -3.02 16.35
CA LEU A 23 -0.37 -3.21 16.36
C LEU A 23 0.35 -2.18 17.25
N ILE A 24 -0.16 -0.96 17.34
CA ILE A 24 0.45 0.12 18.15
C ILE A 24 0.63 -0.29 19.61
N PRO A 25 -0.42 -0.68 20.37
CA PRO A 25 -0.29 -1.05 21.77
C PRO A 25 0.53 -2.34 21.97
N GLU A 26 0.43 -3.31 21.06
CA GLU A 26 1.20 -4.55 21.16
C GLU A 26 2.70 -4.30 21.01
N LEU A 27 3.10 -3.48 20.03
CA LEU A 27 4.50 -3.07 19.86
C LEU A 27 5.00 -2.23 21.04
N ALA A 28 4.18 -1.31 21.56
CA ALA A 28 4.53 -0.50 22.73
C ALA A 28 4.78 -1.39 23.95
N ARG A 29 3.93 -2.39 24.17
CA ARG A 29 4.07 -3.37 25.26
C ARG A 29 5.35 -4.20 25.12
N CYS A 30 5.61 -4.74 23.92
CA CYS A 30 6.81 -5.54 23.66
C CYS A 30 8.10 -4.71 23.78
N ASN A 31 8.05 -3.45 23.34
CA ASN A 31 9.18 -2.52 23.45
C ASN A 31 9.46 -2.14 24.90
N ALA A 32 8.43 -1.87 25.71
CA ALA A 32 8.56 -1.58 27.14
C ALA A 32 9.10 -2.78 27.93
N ALA A 33 8.73 -4.00 27.53
CA ALA A 33 9.24 -5.24 28.12
C ALA A 33 10.68 -5.60 27.66
N GLY A 34 11.32 -4.79 26.83
CA GLY A 34 12.67 -5.06 26.30
C GLY A 34 12.78 -6.26 25.36
N SER A 35 11.65 -6.80 24.88
CA SER A 35 11.58 -8.02 24.08
C SER A 35 11.89 -7.77 22.61
N SER A 36 13.14 -7.47 22.26
CA SER A 36 13.56 -7.16 20.88
C SER A 36 13.18 -8.25 19.86
N HIS A 37 13.28 -9.51 20.23
CA HIS A 37 12.89 -10.64 19.37
C HIS A 37 11.41 -10.59 18.96
N ARG A 38 10.55 -10.27 19.93
CA ARG A 38 9.10 -10.18 19.71
C ARG A 38 8.72 -8.99 18.84
N VAL A 39 9.39 -7.84 19.06
CA VAL A 39 9.26 -6.65 18.21
C VAL A 39 9.63 -6.98 16.76
N ILE A 40 10.78 -7.60 16.54
CA ILE A 40 11.26 -7.99 15.20
C ILE A 40 10.28 -8.95 14.52
N TYR A 41 9.79 -9.95 15.24
CA TYR A 41 8.80 -10.90 14.72
C TYR A 41 7.50 -10.21 14.30
N LEU A 42 6.94 -9.34 15.15
CA LEU A 42 5.73 -8.59 14.86
C LEU A 42 5.90 -7.70 13.63
N VAL A 43 6.99 -6.95 13.55
CA VAL A 43 7.30 -6.08 12.41
C VAL A 43 7.36 -6.88 11.11
N ARG A 44 8.14 -7.97 11.08
CA ARG A 44 8.26 -8.81 9.87
C ARG A 44 6.93 -9.42 9.46
N ARG A 45 6.20 -9.99 10.42
CA ARG A 45 4.92 -10.65 10.17
C ARG A 45 3.88 -9.66 9.63
N SER A 46 3.76 -8.50 10.27
CA SER A 46 2.79 -7.49 9.84
C SER A 46 3.12 -6.93 8.46
N LEU A 47 4.39 -6.65 8.14
CA LEU A 47 4.78 -6.22 6.79
C LEU A 47 4.47 -7.30 5.75
N LYS A 48 4.77 -8.57 6.01
CA LYS A 48 4.45 -9.67 5.09
C LYS A 48 2.95 -9.79 4.85
N VAL A 49 2.15 -9.79 5.91
CA VAL A 49 0.69 -9.91 5.82
C VAL A 49 0.09 -8.72 5.07
N THR A 50 0.52 -7.51 5.39
CA THR A 50 0.05 -6.29 4.72
C THR A 50 0.41 -6.31 3.24
N LEU A 51 1.64 -6.70 2.90
CA LEU A 51 2.09 -6.76 1.52
C LEU A 51 1.30 -7.81 0.71
N LEU A 52 1.07 -8.99 1.27
CA LEU A 52 0.23 -10.03 0.67
C LEU A 52 -1.20 -9.55 0.44
N TYR A 53 -1.82 -9.00 1.49
CA TYR A 53 -3.16 -8.46 1.44
C TYR A 53 -3.28 -7.34 0.38
N SER A 54 -2.34 -6.40 0.39
CA SER A 54 -2.34 -5.27 -0.54
C SER A 54 -2.18 -5.71 -2.00
N LEU A 55 -1.35 -6.72 -2.27
CA LEU A 55 -1.20 -7.27 -3.61
C LEU A 55 -2.49 -7.94 -4.10
N ILE A 56 -3.14 -8.75 -3.25
CA ILE A 56 -4.41 -9.40 -3.59
C ILE A 56 -5.46 -8.35 -4.00
N PHE A 57 -5.62 -7.30 -3.18
CA PHE A 57 -6.60 -6.25 -3.46
C PHE A 57 -6.20 -5.34 -4.63
N SER A 58 -4.92 -5.02 -4.77
CA SER A 58 -4.40 -4.25 -5.91
C SER A 58 -4.72 -4.95 -7.23
N GLY A 59 -4.39 -6.23 -7.35
CA GLY A 59 -4.67 -7.00 -8.56
C GLY A 59 -6.15 -7.24 -8.79
N GLY A 60 -6.91 -7.54 -7.73
CA GLY A 60 -8.36 -7.68 -7.82
C GLY A 60 -9.04 -6.41 -8.32
N MET A 61 -8.69 -5.24 -7.75
CA MET A 61 -9.20 -3.95 -8.19
C MET A 61 -8.75 -3.57 -9.61
N PHE A 62 -7.52 -3.90 -9.98
CA PHE A 62 -7.03 -3.67 -11.32
C PHE A 62 -7.82 -4.48 -12.36
N LEU A 63 -7.98 -5.79 -12.14
CA LEU A 63 -8.65 -6.70 -13.07
C LEU A 63 -10.17 -6.47 -13.13
N LEU A 64 -10.79 -6.20 -11.97
CA LEU A 64 -12.23 -5.99 -11.85
C LEU A 64 -12.64 -4.52 -11.97
N SER A 65 -11.75 -3.63 -12.40
CA SER A 65 -12.02 -2.19 -12.47
C SER A 65 -13.27 -1.84 -13.30
N GLU A 66 -13.45 -2.44 -14.46
CA GLU A 66 -14.61 -2.20 -15.33
C GLU A 66 -15.92 -2.71 -14.71
N PRO A 67 -16.04 -4.00 -14.33
CA PRO A 67 -17.28 -4.48 -13.74
C PRO A 67 -17.61 -3.80 -12.42
N LEU A 68 -16.61 -3.43 -11.61
CA LEU A 68 -16.80 -2.68 -10.37
C LEU A 68 -17.34 -1.27 -10.62
N CYS A 69 -16.74 -0.52 -11.52
CA CYS A 69 -17.19 0.83 -11.84
C CYS A 69 -18.57 0.83 -12.48
N THR A 70 -18.86 -0.13 -13.34
CA THR A 70 -20.18 -0.28 -13.96
C THR A 70 -21.24 -0.65 -12.92
N ALA A 71 -20.95 -1.57 -12.01
CA ALA A 71 -21.89 -2.01 -10.99
C ALA A 71 -22.17 -0.93 -9.92
N LEU A 72 -21.14 -0.16 -9.52
CA LEU A 72 -21.27 0.83 -8.44
C LEU A 72 -21.74 2.20 -8.93
N TYR A 73 -21.29 2.62 -10.10
CA TYR A 73 -21.48 4.00 -10.60
C TYR A 73 -22.17 4.08 -11.96
N ASN A 74 -22.39 2.94 -12.62
CA ASN A 74 -22.90 2.86 -14.01
C ASN A 74 -22.03 3.66 -15.01
N GLU A 75 -20.73 3.85 -14.73
CA GLU A 75 -19.79 4.60 -15.56
C GLU A 75 -18.49 3.83 -15.80
N ALA A 76 -18.30 3.30 -17.00
CA ALA A 76 -17.09 2.57 -17.37
C ALA A 76 -15.84 3.48 -17.50
N GLN A 77 -16.02 4.79 -17.74
CA GLN A 77 -14.90 5.73 -17.92
C GLN A 77 -14.02 5.87 -16.67
N ILE A 78 -14.61 5.65 -15.49
CA ILE A 78 -13.90 5.73 -14.20
C ILE A 78 -12.93 4.55 -14.03
N ALA A 79 -13.16 3.44 -14.70
CA ALA A 79 -12.35 2.22 -14.60
C ALA A 79 -10.86 2.46 -14.91
N LYS A 80 -10.57 3.34 -15.88
CA LYS A 80 -9.18 3.72 -16.19
C LYS A 80 -8.45 4.33 -14.99
N HIS A 81 -9.12 5.20 -14.27
CA HIS A 81 -8.55 5.84 -13.08
C HIS A 81 -8.45 4.84 -11.93
N LEU A 82 -9.46 4.00 -11.73
CA LEU A 82 -9.40 2.92 -10.72
C LEU A 82 -8.21 1.99 -10.97
N ARG A 83 -7.93 1.61 -12.22
CA ARG A 83 -6.73 0.83 -12.59
C ARG A 83 -5.44 1.54 -12.23
N GLN A 84 -5.32 2.83 -12.54
CA GLN A 84 -4.12 3.61 -12.20
C GLN A 84 -3.89 3.67 -10.69
N TYR A 85 -4.93 3.98 -9.91
CA TYR A 85 -4.83 4.10 -8.46
C TYR A 85 -4.67 2.74 -7.76
N SER A 86 -5.20 1.65 -8.32
CA SER A 86 -5.04 0.31 -7.74
C SER A 86 -3.57 -0.13 -7.66
N CYS A 87 -2.71 0.32 -8.57
CA CYS A 87 -1.28 0.07 -8.51
C CYS A 87 -0.60 0.72 -7.28
N LEU A 88 -1.22 1.72 -6.67
CA LEU A 88 -0.70 2.39 -5.47
C LEU A 88 -1.07 1.69 -4.16
N ILE A 89 -2.06 0.78 -4.18
CA ILE A 89 -2.57 0.10 -2.98
C ILE A 89 -1.44 -0.53 -2.15
N PRO A 90 -0.49 -1.30 -2.72
CA PRO A 90 0.56 -1.93 -1.93
C PRO A 90 1.41 -0.91 -1.16
N MET A 91 1.69 0.23 -1.78
CA MET A 91 2.47 1.28 -1.16
C MET A 91 1.67 1.98 -0.05
N LEU A 92 0.41 2.34 -0.30
CA LEU A 92 -0.45 3.01 0.67
C LEU A 92 -0.66 2.17 1.93
N TYR A 93 -0.91 0.88 1.77
CA TYR A 93 -1.14 -0.01 2.90
C TYR A 93 0.14 -0.29 3.70
N CYS A 94 1.28 -0.44 3.01
CA CYS A 94 2.57 -0.57 3.67
C CYS A 94 2.99 0.72 4.39
N ASP A 95 2.65 1.89 3.86
CA ASP A 95 2.88 3.18 4.52
C ASP A 95 2.10 3.28 5.82
N ALA A 96 0.79 3.00 5.79
CA ALA A 96 -0.08 3.03 6.96
C ALA A 96 0.41 2.11 8.09
N ILE A 97 0.78 0.86 7.77
CA ILE A 97 1.25 -0.08 8.78
C ILE A 97 2.64 0.29 9.32
N THR A 98 3.51 0.84 8.47
CA THR A 98 4.86 1.30 8.88
C THR A 98 4.77 2.49 9.82
N ASP A 99 3.86 3.42 9.54
CA ASP A 99 3.59 4.58 10.41
C ASP A 99 3.07 4.12 11.79
N ALA A 100 2.15 3.18 11.83
CA ALA A 100 1.67 2.58 13.07
C ALA A 100 2.78 1.90 13.87
N MET A 101 3.69 1.16 13.20
CA MET A 101 4.84 0.53 13.85
C MET A 101 5.77 1.56 14.49
N ILE A 102 6.07 2.65 13.80
CA ILE A 102 6.91 3.72 14.33
C ILE A 102 6.28 4.36 15.56
N LYS A 103 4.95 4.59 15.53
CA LYS A 103 4.19 5.10 16.68
C LYS A 103 4.25 4.12 17.86
N GLY A 104 4.01 2.84 17.63
CA GLY A 104 4.08 1.79 18.65
C GLY A 104 5.47 1.63 19.27
N LEU A 105 6.53 1.92 18.52
CA LEU A 105 7.92 1.92 19.01
C LEU A 105 8.33 3.23 19.72
N GLY A 106 7.37 4.09 20.07
CA GLY A 106 7.61 5.32 20.81
C GLY A 106 8.21 6.47 19.98
N GLN A 107 8.22 6.35 18.65
CA GLN A 107 8.76 7.38 17.75
C GLN A 107 7.68 8.27 17.12
N GLN A 108 6.59 8.50 17.83
CA GLN A 108 5.45 9.26 17.34
C GLN A 108 5.83 10.67 16.84
N LYS A 109 6.77 11.35 17.51
CA LYS A 109 7.27 12.68 17.09
C LYS A 109 7.87 12.65 15.68
N MET A 110 8.56 11.55 15.32
CA MET A 110 9.19 11.43 14.00
C MET A 110 8.15 11.11 12.92
N SER A 111 7.18 10.25 13.21
CA SER A 111 6.04 9.99 12.32
C SER A 111 5.30 11.27 11.99
N VAL A 112 4.94 12.07 12.99
CA VAL A 112 4.26 13.36 12.79
C VAL A 112 5.10 14.33 11.93
N ARG A 113 6.41 14.42 12.17
CA ARG A 113 7.31 15.26 11.35
C ARG A 113 7.33 14.85 9.90
N TYR A 114 7.39 13.54 9.60
CA TYR A 114 7.37 13.03 8.24
C TYR A 114 6.03 13.33 7.56
N ASN A 115 4.91 13.10 8.25
CA ASN A 115 3.58 13.40 7.73
C ASN A 115 3.39 14.91 7.46
N ILE A 116 3.86 15.79 8.35
CA ILE A 116 3.80 17.23 8.11
C ILE A 116 4.64 17.61 6.89
N LEU A 117 5.88 17.12 6.80
CA LEU A 117 6.76 17.40 5.67
C LEU A 117 6.13 16.96 4.35
N THR A 118 5.63 15.75 4.28
CA THR A 118 5.04 15.20 3.06
C THR A 118 3.72 15.88 2.70
N ASN A 119 2.90 16.27 3.68
CA ASN A 119 1.69 17.06 3.43
C ASN A 119 2.00 18.45 2.86
N ILE A 120 3.04 19.13 3.36
CA ILE A 120 3.50 20.40 2.79
C ILE A 120 3.96 20.21 1.34
N LEU A 121 4.73 19.17 1.08
CA LEU A 121 5.17 18.83 -0.28
C LEU A 121 3.99 18.50 -1.19
N ASP A 122 2.99 17.77 -0.70
CA ASP A 122 1.81 17.43 -1.47
C ASP A 122 1.02 18.68 -1.89
N VAL A 123 0.79 19.59 -0.95
CA VAL A 123 0.12 20.87 -1.25
C VAL A 123 0.93 21.68 -2.27
N ALA A 124 2.26 21.75 -2.13
CA ALA A 124 3.13 22.45 -3.07
C ALA A 124 3.08 21.83 -4.48
N PHE A 125 3.16 20.51 -4.57
CA PHE A 125 3.05 19.81 -5.84
C PHE A 125 1.66 19.96 -6.47
N LEU A 126 0.59 19.88 -5.67
CA LEU A 126 -0.77 20.11 -6.16
C LEU A 126 -0.93 21.51 -6.74
N TYR A 127 -0.43 22.52 -6.04
CA TYR A 127 -0.48 23.90 -6.51
C TYR A 127 0.25 24.11 -7.86
N LEU A 128 1.38 23.41 -8.05
CA LEU A 128 2.19 23.53 -9.27
C LEU A 128 1.71 22.63 -10.42
N LEU A 129 1.28 21.40 -10.12
CA LEU A 129 1.03 20.38 -11.13
C LEU A 129 -0.44 20.29 -11.53
N LEU A 130 -1.38 20.52 -10.61
CA LEU A 130 -2.80 20.39 -10.89
C LEU A 130 -3.28 21.37 -11.98
N PRO A 131 -2.87 22.67 -11.99
CA PRO A 131 -3.28 23.60 -13.05
C PRO A 131 -2.72 23.24 -14.43
N ARG A 132 -1.56 22.57 -14.49
CA ARG A 132 -0.87 22.25 -15.75
C ARG A 132 -1.25 20.89 -16.31
N TYR A 133 -1.43 19.89 -15.46
CA TYR A 133 -1.59 18.48 -15.84
C TYR A 133 -2.92 17.86 -15.38
N GLY A 134 -3.80 18.64 -14.73
CA GLY A 134 -5.10 18.16 -14.26
C GLY A 134 -4.98 16.93 -13.35
N ILE A 135 -5.83 15.92 -13.59
CA ILE A 135 -5.88 14.67 -12.79
C ILE A 135 -4.54 13.91 -12.82
N GLY A 136 -3.78 13.98 -13.92
CA GLY A 136 -2.46 13.37 -14.02
C GLY A 136 -1.46 14.01 -13.05
N GLY A 137 -1.51 15.34 -12.89
CA GLY A 137 -0.71 16.07 -11.91
C GLY A 137 -1.05 15.69 -10.47
N TYR A 138 -2.33 15.51 -10.17
CA TYR A 138 -2.79 15.02 -8.88
C TYR A 138 -2.24 13.62 -8.57
N PHE A 139 -2.35 12.69 -9.52
CA PHE A 139 -1.83 11.33 -9.39
C PHE A 139 -0.31 11.31 -9.13
N PHE A 140 0.43 12.13 -9.87
CA PHE A 140 1.87 12.22 -9.72
C PHE A 140 2.28 12.81 -8.36
N SER A 141 1.63 13.89 -7.90
CA SER A 141 1.84 14.47 -6.58
C SER A 141 1.62 13.42 -5.49
N PHE A 142 0.47 12.77 -5.52
CA PHE A 142 0.09 11.73 -4.57
C PHE A 142 1.09 10.56 -4.54
N LEU A 143 1.53 10.08 -5.71
CA LEU A 143 2.53 9.02 -5.82
C LEU A 143 3.86 9.42 -5.18
N VAL A 144 4.38 10.59 -5.54
CA VAL A 144 5.71 11.04 -5.08
C VAL A 144 5.71 11.29 -3.57
N THR A 145 4.68 11.96 -3.05
CA THR A 145 4.61 12.26 -1.61
C THR A 145 4.47 11.01 -0.75
N HIS A 146 3.68 10.04 -1.19
CA HIS A 146 3.58 8.76 -0.48
C HIS A 146 4.85 7.90 -0.58
N ILE A 147 5.57 7.92 -1.71
CA ILE A 147 6.88 7.25 -1.82
C ILE A 147 7.88 7.88 -0.83
N ILE A 148 7.91 9.19 -0.73
CA ILE A 148 8.79 9.90 0.21
C ILE A 148 8.41 9.56 1.65
N ASN A 149 7.13 9.62 2.00
CA ASN A 149 6.64 9.31 3.35
C ASN A 149 6.98 7.87 3.75
N PHE A 150 6.64 6.92 2.91
CA PHE A 150 6.95 5.50 3.13
C PHE A 150 8.46 5.28 3.26
N GLY A 151 9.27 5.87 2.37
CA GLY A 151 10.72 5.74 2.39
C GLY A 151 11.35 6.28 3.67
N LEU A 152 10.91 7.44 4.16
CA LEU A 152 11.38 8.04 5.42
C LEU A 152 10.98 7.17 6.63
N SER A 153 9.71 6.77 6.69
CA SER A 153 9.15 5.93 7.74
C SER A 153 9.82 4.57 7.76
N TYR A 154 10.00 3.93 6.60
CA TYR A 154 10.63 2.63 6.49
C TYR A 154 12.11 2.66 6.90
N ARG A 155 12.88 3.64 6.45
CA ARG A 155 14.28 3.84 6.90
C ARG A 155 14.36 4.02 8.41
N ARG A 156 13.42 4.77 8.99
CA ARG A 156 13.37 4.97 10.44
C ARG A 156 13.07 3.67 11.17
N LEU A 157 12.09 2.90 10.69
CA LEU A 157 11.74 1.59 11.25
C LEU A 157 12.94 0.64 11.25
N LEU A 158 13.66 0.52 10.14
CA LEU A 158 14.87 -0.31 10.03
C LEU A 158 15.96 0.14 11.01
N LYS A 159 16.16 1.45 11.17
CA LYS A 159 17.16 2.00 12.09
C LYS A 159 16.85 1.68 13.56
N ILE A 160 15.56 1.74 13.95
CA ILE A 160 15.14 1.48 15.33
C ILE A 160 15.22 -0.01 15.67
N THR A 161 14.72 -0.84 14.78
CA THR A 161 14.64 -2.28 14.97
C THR A 161 15.96 -3.00 14.69
N LYS A 162 16.95 -2.30 14.10
CA LYS A 162 18.22 -2.87 13.58
C LYS A 162 17.97 -4.05 12.61
N LEU A 163 16.82 -4.06 11.98
CA LEU A 163 16.43 -5.08 11.03
C LEU A 163 17.17 -4.86 9.71
N GLN A 164 17.86 -5.88 9.28
CA GLN A 164 18.27 -6.01 7.88
C GLN A 164 17.15 -6.76 7.14
N ILE A 165 16.14 -6.04 6.70
CA ILE A 165 15.18 -6.62 5.75
C ILE A 165 15.80 -6.43 4.38
N PRO A 166 16.12 -7.52 3.69
CA PRO A 166 16.66 -7.42 2.35
C PRO A 166 15.61 -6.79 1.42
N TRP A 167 15.97 -5.72 0.75
CA TRP A 167 15.10 -4.98 -0.17
C TRP A 167 14.56 -5.82 -1.33
N HIS A 168 15.19 -6.96 -1.61
CA HIS A 168 14.73 -7.86 -2.66
C HIS A 168 13.34 -8.46 -2.37
N ILE A 169 12.96 -8.66 -1.09
CA ILE A 169 11.64 -9.25 -0.74
C ILE A 169 10.48 -8.34 -1.19
N PRO A 170 10.39 -7.05 -0.80
CA PRO A 170 9.32 -6.19 -1.28
C PRO A 170 9.38 -5.94 -2.80
N ILE A 171 10.59 -5.82 -3.37
CA ILE A 171 10.76 -5.63 -4.81
C ILE A 171 10.27 -6.87 -5.58
N PHE A 172 10.68 -8.06 -5.16
CA PHE A 172 10.27 -9.31 -5.80
C PHE A 172 8.77 -9.55 -5.70
N SER A 173 8.15 -9.29 -4.54
CA SER A 173 6.71 -9.45 -4.38
C SER A 173 5.91 -8.45 -5.22
N LEU A 174 6.37 -7.21 -5.37
CA LEU A 174 5.78 -6.23 -6.29
C LEU A 174 5.95 -6.67 -7.76
N ALA A 175 7.12 -7.21 -8.12
CA ALA A 175 7.37 -7.74 -9.46
C ALA A 175 6.49 -8.96 -9.77
N CYS A 176 6.32 -9.89 -8.81
CA CYS A 176 5.38 -11.00 -8.94
C CYS A 176 3.93 -10.54 -9.11
N GLY A 177 3.50 -9.53 -8.35
CA GLY A 177 2.18 -8.92 -8.48
C GLY A 177 1.98 -8.29 -9.86
N ALA A 178 2.94 -7.51 -10.34
CA ALA A 178 2.90 -6.90 -11.66
C ALA A 178 2.89 -7.95 -12.79
N PHE A 179 3.70 -9.00 -12.68
CA PHE A 179 3.73 -10.11 -13.62
C PHE A 179 2.40 -10.87 -13.64
N ALA A 180 1.83 -11.16 -12.47
CA ALA A 180 0.53 -11.81 -12.35
C ALA A 180 -0.59 -10.97 -12.98
N ILE A 181 -0.58 -9.65 -12.80
CA ILE A 181 -1.51 -8.73 -13.46
C ILE A 181 -1.32 -8.79 -14.98
N TRP A 182 -0.07 -8.74 -15.46
CA TRP A 182 0.24 -8.77 -16.88
C TRP A 182 -0.24 -10.06 -17.55
N VAL A 183 0.04 -11.22 -16.96
CA VAL A 183 -0.40 -12.52 -17.49
C VAL A 183 -1.93 -12.63 -17.48
N SER A 184 -2.56 -12.21 -16.37
CA SER A 184 -4.01 -12.32 -16.20
C SER A 184 -4.78 -11.40 -17.14
N SER A 185 -4.24 -10.22 -17.48
CA SER A 185 -4.88 -9.25 -18.37
C SER A 185 -5.02 -9.74 -19.82
N HIS A 186 -4.27 -10.77 -20.23
CA HIS A 186 -4.39 -11.40 -21.56
C HIS A 186 -5.56 -12.38 -21.68
N THR A 187 -6.25 -12.68 -20.60
CA THR A 187 -7.40 -13.60 -20.58
C THR A 187 -8.71 -12.81 -20.71
N GLN A 188 -9.62 -13.22 -21.57
CA GLN A 188 -10.86 -12.47 -21.85
C GLN A 188 -11.99 -12.66 -20.82
N ARG A 189 -11.87 -13.62 -19.89
CA ARG A 189 -12.92 -13.93 -18.90
C ARG A 189 -12.52 -13.47 -17.51
N TYR A 190 -13.22 -12.50 -16.93
CA TYR A 190 -12.94 -11.95 -15.61
C TYR A 190 -12.74 -12.98 -14.47
N PRO A 191 -13.59 -14.02 -14.30
CA PRO A 191 -13.38 -14.96 -13.21
C PRO A 191 -12.09 -15.78 -13.41
N VAL A 192 -11.74 -16.11 -14.66
CA VAL A 192 -10.49 -16.83 -14.96
C VAL A 192 -9.28 -15.92 -14.72
N GLN A 193 -9.38 -14.64 -15.03
CA GLN A 193 -8.34 -13.65 -14.74
C GLN A 193 -8.01 -13.60 -13.25
N VAL A 194 -9.02 -13.50 -12.39
CA VAL A 194 -8.84 -13.42 -10.95
C VAL A 194 -8.24 -14.71 -10.38
N ILE A 195 -8.73 -15.87 -10.82
CA ILE A 195 -8.21 -17.17 -10.38
C ILE A 195 -6.74 -17.31 -10.80
N LEU A 196 -6.42 -17.00 -12.06
CA LEU A 196 -5.06 -17.08 -12.59
C LEU A 196 -4.13 -16.12 -11.83
N TYR A 197 -4.58 -14.90 -11.57
CA TYR A 197 -3.85 -13.92 -10.77
C TYR A 197 -3.50 -14.47 -9.39
N LEU A 198 -4.49 -14.98 -8.66
CA LEU A 198 -4.28 -15.52 -7.32
C LEU A 198 -3.33 -16.72 -7.33
N VAL A 199 -3.47 -17.64 -8.29
CA VAL A 199 -2.59 -18.81 -8.40
C VAL A 199 -1.14 -18.39 -8.64
N ILE A 200 -0.88 -17.46 -9.57
CA ILE A 200 0.47 -16.98 -9.87
C ILE A 200 1.05 -16.21 -8.67
N LEU A 201 0.24 -15.36 -8.04
CA LEU A 201 0.67 -14.59 -6.88
C LEU A 201 1.07 -15.51 -5.72
N PHE A 202 0.24 -16.50 -5.37
CA PHE A 202 0.54 -17.44 -4.30
C PHE A 202 1.74 -18.33 -4.63
N SER A 203 1.86 -18.84 -5.86
CA SER A 203 3.03 -19.64 -6.26
C SER A 203 4.33 -18.85 -6.22
N GLY A 204 4.32 -17.59 -6.64
CA GLY A 204 5.49 -16.72 -6.56
C GLY A 204 5.89 -16.37 -5.12
N LEU A 205 4.90 -16.18 -4.22
CA LEU A 205 5.16 -15.84 -2.82
C LEU A 205 5.56 -17.04 -1.96
N THR A 206 5.20 -18.26 -2.34
CA THR A 206 5.68 -19.48 -1.66
C THR A 206 7.13 -19.78 -1.97
N ALA A 207 7.67 -19.23 -3.06
CA ALA A 207 9.08 -19.34 -3.44
C ALA A 207 10.02 -18.36 -2.66
N LEU A 208 9.44 -17.45 -1.85
CA LEU A 208 10.12 -16.48 -0.95
C LEU A 208 10.14 -16.96 0.50
#